data_b38156cb28ce3849a4ed358164a42b0b
#
_entry.id   b38156cb28ce3849a4ed358164a42b0b
#
_cell.length_a   1.000
_cell.length_b   1.000
_cell.length_c   1.000
_cell.angle_alpha   90.00
_cell.angle_beta   90.00
_cell.angle_gamma   90.00
#
_symmetry.space_group_name_H-M   'P 1'
#
loop_
_entity.id
_entity.type
_entity.pdbx_description
1 polymer ?
#
loop_
_entity_poly.entity_id
_entity_poly.type
_entity_poly.pdbx_seq_one_letter_code
_entity_poly.pdbx_strand_id
1 'polypeptide(L)'
;MSEENLKALYTNAPSGQFTLGDIKIMAREMEKLQRGDTYVEIGVQGGRSLWIAKQLAKEGVNIIGIDIDPHTPSDPSVVFIQGNSREVYKTWDKGKIKLLFIDGDHSYEGVKADVENWYPLVDSPGTILFHDFRSDITPVIRAVSEFADNHPQHLWEYYSTFSWLKPEDRYDDSWMAVLWK
;
A
#
# COMPACT_ATOMS: atom_id res chain seq x y z
N MET A 1 10.20 14.67 4.42
CA MET A 1 11.34 14.36 3.49
C MET A 1 11.39 15.40 2.39
N SER A 2 12.57 15.77 1.85
CA SER A 2 12.66 16.70 0.71
C SER A 2 12.22 16.04 -0.60
N GLU A 3 11.81 16.87 -1.58
CA GLU A 3 11.44 16.34 -2.93
C GLU A 3 12.61 15.65 -3.62
N GLU A 4 13.82 16.16 -3.44
CA GLU A 4 15.06 15.56 -3.97
C GLU A 4 15.27 14.13 -3.43
N ASN A 5 15.03 13.93 -2.12
CA ASN A 5 15.14 12.61 -1.51
C ASN A 5 14.07 11.64 -2.04
N LEU A 6 12.84 12.11 -2.28
CA LEU A 6 11.78 11.28 -2.85
C LEU A 6 12.10 10.88 -4.30
N LYS A 7 12.66 11.80 -5.10
CA LYS A 7 13.16 11.50 -6.45
C LYS A 7 14.31 10.50 -6.43
N ALA A 8 15.21 10.62 -5.46
CA ALA A 8 16.29 9.64 -5.28
C ALA A 8 15.75 8.24 -4.93
N LEU A 9 14.74 8.14 -4.06
CA LEU A 9 14.06 6.87 -3.79
C LEU A 9 13.44 6.28 -5.05
N TYR A 10 12.71 7.10 -5.82
CA TYR A 10 12.11 6.66 -7.09
C TYR A 10 13.14 6.07 -8.06
N THR A 11 14.29 6.74 -8.21
CA THR A 11 15.34 6.35 -9.15
C THR A 11 16.10 5.10 -8.70
N ASN A 12 16.32 4.94 -7.40
CA ASN A 12 17.12 3.83 -6.84
C ASN A 12 16.29 2.59 -6.52
N ALA A 13 14.96 2.70 -6.50
CA ALA A 13 14.09 1.57 -6.20
C ALA A 13 14.17 0.48 -7.30
N PRO A 14 13.93 -0.78 -6.96
CA PRO A 14 13.74 -1.85 -7.93
C PRO A 14 12.74 -1.48 -9.01
N SER A 15 12.82 -2.11 -10.19
CA SER A 15 11.85 -1.90 -11.26
C SER A 15 10.43 -2.28 -10.81
N GLY A 16 9.42 -1.53 -11.25
CA GLY A 16 8.01 -1.80 -10.92
C GLY A 16 7.13 -0.59 -11.17
N GLN A 17 5.83 -0.79 -11.02
CA GLN A 17 4.81 0.23 -11.23
C GLN A 17 4.47 0.94 -9.92
N PHE A 18 5.28 1.88 -9.53
CA PHE A 18 5.05 2.74 -8.36
C PHE A 18 5.63 4.12 -8.68
N THR A 19 4.77 5.11 -8.82
CA THR A 19 5.10 6.44 -9.29
C THR A 19 5.73 7.32 -8.20
N LEU A 20 6.25 8.49 -8.56
CA LEU A 20 6.70 9.46 -7.57
C LEU A 20 5.51 10.00 -6.73
N GLY A 21 4.34 10.15 -7.36
CA GLY A 21 3.10 10.51 -6.65
C GLY A 21 2.72 9.49 -5.58
N ASP A 22 2.81 8.20 -5.89
CA ASP A 22 2.56 7.12 -4.93
C ASP A 22 3.57 7.15 -3.77
N ILE A 23 4.85 7.40 -4.07
CA ILE A 23 5.89 7.56 -3.05
C ILE A 23 5.57 8.72 -2.11
N LYS A 24 5.09 9.86 -2.63
CA LYS A 24 4.72 11.03 -1.81
C LYS A 24 3.60 10.69 -0.83
N ILE A 25 2.58 9.95 -1.27
CA ILE A 25 1.48 9.52 -0.41
C ILE A 25 1.97 8.51 0.63
N MET A 26 2.70 7.48 0.20
CA MET A 26 3.28 6.50 1.11
C MET A 26 4.19 7.17 2.14
N ALA A 27 5.06 8.11 1.75
CA ALA A 27 5.94 8.84 2.66
C ALA A 27 5.17 9.62 3.73
N ARG A 28 4.07 10.29 3.33
CA ARG A 28 3.19 11.01 4.25
C ARG A 28 2.60 10.08 5.31
N GLU A 29 2.15 8.90 4.92
CA GLU A 29 1.55 7.94 5.85
C GLU A 29 2.61 7.23 6.70
N MET A 30 3.75 6.85 6.10
CA MET A 30 4.88 6.25 6.82
C MET A 30 5.48 7.18 7.88
N GLU A 31 5.45 8.51 7.66
CA GLU A 31 5.95 9.49 8.63
C GLU A 31 5.17 9.46 9.96
N LYS A 32 3.91 9.02 9.94
CA LYS A 32 3.06 8.90 11.13
C LYS A 32 3.46 7.72 12.03
N LEU A 33 4.10 6.70 11.46
CA LEU A 33 4.47 5.48 12.19
C LEU A 33 5.59 5.74 13.20
N GLN A 34 5.53 5.02 14.32
CA GLN A 34 6.50 5.08 15.41
C GLN A 34 7.14 3.70 15.61
N ARG A 35 8.19 3.64 16.43
CA ARG A 35 8.82 2.38 16.86
C ARG A 35 7.77 1.42 17.43
N GLY A 36 7.74 0.20 16.92
CA GLY A 36 6.79 -0.85 17.29
C GLY A 36 5.55 -0.92 16.41
N ASP A 37 5.24 0.14 15.64
CA ASP A 37 4.15 0.09 14.66
C ASP A 37 4.46 -0.88 13.52
N THR A 38 3.40 -1.40 12.89
CA THR A 38 3.51 -2.37 11.81
C THR A 38 2.91 -1.84 10.51
N TYR A 39 3.72 -1.87 9.46
CA TYR A 39 3.32 -1.73 8.06
C TYR A 39 3.14 -3.12 7.45
N VAL A 40 2.05 -3.32 6.72
CA VAL A 40 1.79 -4.54 5.96
C VAL A 40 1.49 -4.20 4.52
N GLU A 41 2.08 -4.94 3.59
CA GLU A 41 1.83 -4.86 2.15
C GLU A 41 1.28 -6.20 1.64
N ILE A 42 0.15 -6.15 0.94
CA ILE A 42 -0.45 -7.27 0.23
C ILE A 42 -0.20 -7.06 -1.26
N GLY A 43 0.52 -7.99 -1.89
CA GLY A 43 0.99 -7.86 -3.26
C GLY A 43 2.36 -7.18 -3.32
N VAL A 44 3.42 -7.98 -3.29
CA VAL A 44 4.82 -7.49 -3.26
C VAL A 44 5.44 -7.50 -4.64
N GLN A 45 5.09 -8.50 -5.47
CA GLN A 45 5.64 -8.70 -6.81
C GLN A 45 7.18 -8.54 -6.84
N GLY A 46 7.71 -7.56 -7.59
CA GLY A 46 9.14 -7.28 -7.69
C GLY A 46 9.75 -6.55 -6.48
N GLY A 47 8.94 -6.21 -5.46
CA GLY A 47 9.40 -5.62 -4.19
C GLY A 47 9.69 -4.12 -4.24
N ARG A 48 9.24 -3.40 -5.28
CA ARG A 48 9.52 -1.95 -5.42
C ARG A 48 8.91 -1.15 -4.28
N SER A 49 7.61 -1.28 -4.06
CA SER A 49 6.86 -0.58 -3.00
C SER A 49 7.33 -0.99 -1.61
N LEU A 50 7.55 -2.27 -1.38
CA LEU A 50 8.06 -2.80 -0.11
C LEU A 50 9.46 -2.26 0.21
N TRP A 51 10.35 -2.18 -0.79
CA TRP A 51 11.67 -1.58 -0.63
C TRP A 51 11.56 -0.09 -0.28
N ILE A 52 10.68 0.66 -0.98
CA ILE A 52 10.44 2.07 -0.71
C ILE A 52 9.89 2.27 0.71
N ALA A 53 8.89 1.46 1.11
CA ALA A 53 8.35 1.50 2.47
C ALA A 53 9.45 1.30 3.52
N LYS A 54 10.37 0.35 3.28
CA LYS A 54 11.51 0.14 4.16
C LYS A 54 12.45 1.35 4.24
N GLN A 55 12.74 2.03 3.11
CA GLN A 55 13.58 3.22 3.11
C GLN A 55 12.92 4.42 3.82
N LEU A 56 11.59 4.48 3.81
CA LEU A 56 10.80 5.52 4.48
C LEU A 56 10.60 5.25 5.97
N ALA A 57 10.74 4.00 6.39
CA ALA A 57 10.43 3.57 7.75
C ALA A 57 11.41 4.16 8.78
N LYS A 58 10.87 4.66 9.88
CA LYS A 58 11.66 4.99 11.07
C LYS A 58 12.23 3.72 11.71
N GLU A 59 13.30 3.87 12.46
CA GLU A 59 13.89 2.77 13.20
C GLU A 59 12.89 2.09 14.14
N GLY A 60 12.80 0.76 14.03
CA GLY A 60 11.93 -0.07 14.86
C GLY A 60 10.48 -0.16 14.38
N VAL A 61 10.14 0.38 13.20
CA VAL A 61 8.90 0.05 12.48
C VAL A 61 9.04 -1.33 11.86
N ASN A 62 8.03 -2.19 12.07
CA ASN A 62 7.98 -3.51 11.48
C ASN A 62 7.47 -3.41 10.03
N ILE A 63 8.21 -3.97 9.08
CA ILE A 63 7.85 -4.00 7.66
C ILE A 63 7.58 -5.44 7.25
N ILE A 64 6.36 -5.71 6.77
CA ILE A 64 5.91 -7.06 6.41
C ILE A 64 5.30 -7.02 5.01
N GLY A 65 5.79 -7.88 4.12
CA GLY A 65 5.21 -8.10 2.79
C GLY A 65 4.55 -9.47 2.71
N ILE A 66 3.43 -9.56 1.99
CA ILE A 66 2.67 -10.79 1.76
C ILE A 66 2.45 -10.93 0.25
N ASP A 67 2.84 -12.06 -0.32
CA ASP A 67 2.58 -12.39 -1.73
C ASP A 67 2.42 -13.90 -1.91
N ILE A 68 1.67 -14.30 -2.92
CA ILE A 68 1.57 -15.72 -3.31
C ILE A 68 2.86 -16.21 -3.97
N ASP A 69 3.52 -15.33 -4.70
CA ASP A 69 4.79 -15.61 -5.36
C ASP A 69 5.98 -15.40 -4.40
N PRO A 70 7.04 -16.19 -4.55
CA PRO A 70 8.20 -16.07 -3.68
C PRO A 70 8.95 -14.76 -3.94
N HIS A 71 9.30 -14.06 -2.88
CA HIS A 71 10.14 -12.87 -2.92
C HIS A 71 11.19 -12.93 -1.81
N THR A 72 12.39 -12.43 -2.09
CA THR A 72 13.44 -12.29 -1.09
C THR A 72 13.76 -10.80 -0.90
N PRO A 73 13.32 -10.18 0.20
CA PRO A 73 13.65 -8.79 0.48
C PRO A 73 15.16 -8.56 0.52
N SER A 74 15.62 -7.43 -0.02
CA SER A 74 17.04 -7.05 0.02
C SER A 74 17.52 -6.65 1.41
N ASP A 75 16.61 -6.27 2.31
CA ASP A 75 16.87 -5.93 3.70
C ASP A 75 16.41 -7.09 4.61
N PRO A 76 17.30 -7.72 5.38
CA PRO A 76 16.95 -8.87 6.23
C PRO A 76 16.04 -8.54 7.41
N SER A 77 15.79 -7.25 7.71
CA SER A 77 14.83 -6.82 8.73
C SER A 77 13.40 -6.74 8.20
N VAL A 78 13.20 -6.88 6.89
CA VAL A 78 11.87 -6.98 6.27
C VAL A 78 11.39 -8.42 6.37
N VAL A 79 10.21 -8.62 6.92
CA VAL A 79 9.57 -9.94 7.00
C VAL A 79 8.78 -10.17 5.71
N PHE A 80 9.00 -11.32 5.07
CA PHE A 80 8.20 -11.75 3.94
C PHE A 80 7.43 -13.01 4.29
N ILE A 81 6.12 -13.00 4.01
CA ILE A 81 5.22 -14.14 4.21
C ILE A 81 4.72 -14.58 2.83
N GLN A 82 5.22 -15.72 2.37
CA GLN A 82 4.69 -16.32 1.15
C GLN A 82 3.35 -16.98 1.44
N GLY A 83 2.28 -16.50 0.80
CA GLY A 83 0.95 -17.07 0.97
C GLY A 83 -0.15 -16.22 0.37
N ASN A 84 -1.33 -16.81 0.25
CA ASN A 84 -2.54 -16.10 -0.15
C ASN A 84 -3.02 -15.22 1.02
N SER A 85 -3.19 -13.92 0.78
CA SER A 85 -3.68 -12.94 1.77
C SER A 85 -4.98 -13.39 2.44
N ARG A 86 -5.87 -14.07 1.67
CA ARG A 86 -7.16 -14.63 2.14
C ARG A 86 -7.02 -15.82 3.09
N GLU A 87 -5.82 -16.36 3.25
CA GLU A 87 -5.50 -17.42 4.22
C GLU A 87 -4.59 -16.89 5.34
N VAL A 88 -3.61 -16.04 4.99
CA VAL A 88 -2.64 -15.49 5.94
C VAL A 88 -3.33 -14.70 7.06
N TYR A 89 -4.38 -13.92 6.76
CA TYR A 89 -5.09 -13.13 7.78
C TYR A 89 -5.69 -14.00 8.89
N LYS A 90 -6.10 -15.26 8.59
CA LYS A 90 -6.74 -16.17 9.54
C LYS A 90 -5.79 -16.60 10.68
N THR A 91 -4.50 -16.54 10.40
CA THR A 91 -3.44 -16.91 11.35
C THR A 91 -2.58 -15.73 11.76
N TRP A 92 -3.07 -14.50 11.54
CA TRP A 92 -2.31 -13.29 11.83
C TRP A 92 -2.06 -13.12 13.31
N ASP A 93 -0.79 -13.15 13.72
CA ASP A 93 -0.32 -13.07 15.11
C ASP A 93 0.64 -11.90 15.37
N LYS A 94 0.81 -10.98 14.39
CA LYS A 94 1.77 -9.86 14.47
C LYS A 94 1.20 -8.59 15.10
N GLY A 95 0.03 -8.69 15.75
CA GLY A 95 -0.63 -7.55 16.40
C GLY A 95 -1.39 -6.67 15.42
N LYS A 96 -1.70 -5.44 15.86
CA LYS A 96 -2.43 -4.47 15.03
C LYS A 96 -1.55 -3.87 13.95
N ILE A 97 -2.17 -3.58 12.81
CA ILE A 97 -1.52 -2.97 11.65
C ILE A 97 -1.76 -1.47 11.70
N LYS A 98 -0.70 -0.67 11.65
CA LYS A 98 -0.81 0.78 11.66
C LYS A 98 -1.01 1.37 10.27
N LEU A 99 -0.37 0.75 9.28
CA LEU A 99 -0.52 1.10 7.88
C LEU A 99 -0.60 -0.19 7.05
N LEU A 100 -1.72 -0.36 6.36
CA LEU A 100 -1.96 -1.45 5.41
C LEU A 100 -1.89 -0.92 3.99
N PHE A 101 -1.15 -1.57 3.11
CA PHE A 101 -1.12 -1.29 1.68
C PHE A 101 -1.67 -2.49 0.91
N ILE A 102 -2.70 -2.29 0.11
CA ILE A 102 -3.38 -3.31 -0.71
C ILE A 102 -3.06 -3.07 -2.18
N ASP A 103 -2.29 -3.97 -2.77
CA ASP A 103 -1.81 -3.94 -4.17
C ASP A 103 -1.69 -5.37 -4.73
N GLY A 104 -2.60 -6.27 -4.34
CA GLY A 104 -2.58 -7.68 -4.72
C GLY A 104 -3.39 -8.00 -5.97
N ASP A 105 -4.44 -8.81 -5.81
CA ASP A 105 -5.35 -9.19 -6.89
C ASP A 105 -6.28 -8.02 -7.26
N HIS A 106 -6.12 -7.44 -8.45
CA HIS A 106 -6.90 -6.30 -8.95
C HIS A 106 -8.32 -6.67 -9.41
N SER A 107 -8.77 -7.91 -9.23
CA SER A 107 -10.18 -8.26 -9.43
C SER A 107 -11.05 -7.63 -8.34
N TYR A 108 -12.35 -7.40 -8.64
CA TYR A 108 -13.28 -6.89 -7.64
C TYR A 108 -13.34 -7.79 -6.40
N GLU A 109 -13.41 -9.11 -6.59
CA GLU A 109 -13.43 -10.10 -5.51
C GLU A 109 -12.12 -10.14 -4.73
N GLY A 110 -11.00 -9.86 -5.43
CA GLY A 110 -9.67 -9.77 -4.82
C GLY A 110 -9.57 -8.62 -3.83
N VAL A 111 -9.77 -7.42 -4.32
CA VAL A 111 -9.70 -6.19 -3.50
C VAL A 111 -10.73 -6.22 -2.38
N LYS A 112 -11.97 -6.63 -2.69
CA LYS A 112 -13.05 -6.76 -1.69
C LYS A 112 -12.65 -7.71 -0.57
N ALA A 113 -12.16 -8.89 -0.90
CA ALA A 113 -11.74 -9.88 0.10
C ALA A 113 -10.55 -9.38 0.93
N ASP A 114 -9.58 -8.72 0.30
CA ASP A 114 -8.42 -8.19 1.02
C ASP A 114 -8.85 -7.11 2.02
N VAL A 115 -9.65 -6.12 1.60
CA VAL A 115 -10.06 -5.08 2.53
C VAL A 115 -10.97 -5.61 3.63
N GLU A 116 -11.97 -6.44 3.33
CA GLU A 116 -12.89 -6.99 4.33
C GLU A 116 -12.18 -7.86 5.38
N ASN A 117 -11.21 -8.66 4.95
CA ASN A 117 -10.48 -9.56 5.84
C ASN A 117 -9.44 -8.82 6.69
N TRP A 118 -8.75 -7.83 6.13
CA TRP A 118 -7.64 -7.16 6.81
C TRP A 118 -8.03 -5.89 7.56
N TYR A 119 -9.14 -5.24 7.18
CA TYR A 119 -9.65 -4.05 7.89
C TYR A 119 -9.82 -4.26 9.41
N PRO A 120 -10.35 -5.41 9.93
CA PRO A 120 -10.46 -5.61 11.37
C PRO A 120 -9.10 -5.66 12.09
N LEU A 121 -8.03 -5.99 11.38
CA LEU A 121 -6.67 -6.07 11.91
C LEU A 121 -5.96 -4.71 11.94
N VAL A 122 -6.47 -3.74 11.16
CA VAL A 122 -5.95 -2.36 11.17
C VAL A 122 -6.35 -1.66 12.46
N ASP A 123 -5.39 -0.94 13.04
CA ASP A 123 -5.58 -0.17 14.27
C ASP A 123 -6.55 1.02 14.08
N SER A 124 -6.95 1.65 15.18
CA SER A 124 -7.66 2.92 15.17
C SER A 124 -7.02 3.86 16.20
N PRO A 125 -6.36 4.93 15.76
CA PRO A 125 -6.20 5.39 14.39
C PRO A 125 -5.22 4.54 13.59
N GLY A 126 -5.55 4.26 12.33
CA GLY A 126 -4.72 3.55 11.36
C GLY A 126 -5.06 3.97 9.94
N THR A 127 -4.26 3.55 8.97
CA THR A 127 -4.45 3.93 7.56
C THR A 127 -4.47 2.69 6.66
N ILE A 128 -5.32 2.72 5.62
CA ILE A 128 -5.27 1.77 4.50
C ILE A 128 -5.01 2.54 3.22
N LEU A 129 -4.02 2.12 2.46
CA LEU A 129 -3.74 2.57 1.10
C LEU A 129 -4.18 1.50 0.11
N PHE A 130 -4.84 1.90 -0.96
CA PHE A 130 -5.22 1.05 -2.07
C PHE A 130 -4.52 1.55 -3.32
N HIS A 131 -3.76 0.67 -3.99
CA HIS A 131 -3.14 1.00 -5.27
C HIS A 131 -4.10 0.78 -6.43
N ASP A 132 -3.70 1.22 -7.63
CA ASP A 132 -4.47 1.09 -8.88
C ASP A 132 -5.91 1.62 -8.83
N PHE A 133 -6.17 2.62 -7.98
CA PHE A 133 -7.43 3.36 -7.96
C PHE A 133 -7.50 4.30 -9.17
N ARG A 134 -7.66 3.72 -10.36
CA ARG A 134 -7.60 4.41 -11.65
C ARG A 134 -8.74 3.99 -12.59
N SER A 135 -9.13 4.89 -13.48
CA SER A 135 -10.34 4.72 -14.31
C SER A 135 -10.29 3.53 -15.30
N ASP A 136 -9.12 3.04 -15.65
CA ASP A 136 -8.95 1.86 -16.51
C ASP A 136 -8.91 0.53 -15.72
N ILE A 137 -8.86 0.61 -14.38
CA ILE A 137 -8.97 -0.56 -13.49
C ILE A 137 -10.27 -0.47 -12.68
N THR A 138 -11.40 -0.51 -13.37
CA THR A 138 -12.74 -0.36 -12.79
C THR A 138 -13.08 -1.35 -11.65
N PRO A 139 -12.60 -2.61 -11.63
CA PRO A 139 -12.86 -3.51 -10.51
C PRO A 139 -12.32 -2.99 -9.17
N VAL A 140 -11.11 -2.40 -9.16
CA VAL A 140 -10.51 -1.81 -7.94
C VAL A 140 -11.36 -0.64 -7.45
N ILE A 141 -11.69 0.32 -8.35
CA ILE A 141 -12.55 1.45 -8.00
C ILE A 141 -13.88 0.98 -7.41
N ARG A 142 -14.52 -0.02 -8.04
CA ARG A 142 -15.81 -0.53 -7.58
C ARG A 142 -15.71 -1.11 -6.17
N ALA A 143 -14.72 -1.96 -5.90
CA ALA A 143 -14.55 -2.59 -4.60
C ALA A 143 -14.26 -1.57 -3.49
N VAL A 144 -13.36 -0.62 -3.76
CA VAL A 144 -13.00 0.45 -2.80
C VAL A 144 -14.17 1.38 -2.55
N SER A 145 -14.90 1.80 -3.59
CA SER A 145 -16.07 2.69 -3.44
C SER A 145 -17.20 2.02 -2.66
N GLU A 146 -17.49 0.74 -2.93
CA GLU A 146 -18.49 -0.02 -2.17
C GLU A 146 -18.08 -0.15 -0.69
N PHE A 147 -16.79 -0.38 -0.43
CA PHE A 147 -16.30 -0.42 0.95
C PHE A 147 -16.42 0.95 1.63
N ALA A 148 -16.11 2.04 0.91
CA ALA A 148 -16.28 3.41 1.43
C ALA A 148 -17.72 3.74 1.76
N ASP A 149 -18.67 3.39 0.89
CA ASP A 149 -20.11 3.62 1.11
C ASP A 149 -20.61 2.88 2.36
N ASN A 150 -20.07 1.71 2.65
CA ASN A 150 -20.37 0.93 3.86
C ASN A 150 -19.66 1.43 5.13
N HIS A 151 -18.69 2.36 4.99
CA HIS A 151 -17.92 2.92 6.11
C HIS A 151 -17.88 4.46 6.08
N PRO A 152 -19.05 5.14 6.06
CA PRO A 152 -19.14 6.60 5.90
C PRO A 152 -18.57 7.39 7.10
N GLN A 153 -18.27 6.71 8.22
CA GLN A 153 -17.65 7.30 9.40
C GLN A 153 -16.16 7.59 9.24
N HIS A 154 -15.50 7.05 8.19
CA HIS A 154 -14.08 7.24 7.94
C HIS A 154 -13.82 8.39 6.96
N LEU A 155 -12.63 8.99 7.08
CA LEU A 155 -12.14 9.95 6.09
C LEU A 155 -11.52 9.20 4.92
N TRP A 156 -11.81 9.68 3.72
CA TRP A 156 -11.31 9.14 2.47
C TRP A 156 -10.65 10.23 1.63
N GLU A 157 -9.59 9.87 0.96
CA GLU A 157 -8.92 10.71 -0.02
C GLU A 157 -8.64 9.87 -1.27
N TYR A 158 -8.89 10.43 -2.45
CA TYR A 158 -8.74 9.75 -3.72
C TYR A 158 -7.76 10.51 -4.60
N TYR A 159 -6.76 9.81 -5.08
CA TYR A 159 -5.77 10.29 -6.03
C TYR A 159 -5.95 9.52 -7.32
N SER A 160 -6.55 10.16 -8.31
CA SER A 160 -6.76 9.58 -9.63
C SER A 160 -6.40 10.63 -10.66
N THR A 161 -5.34 10.39 -11.40
CA THR A 161 -5.01 11.21 -12.55
C THR A 161 -5.55 10.60 -13.82
N PHE A 162 -6.05 11.47 -14.70
CA PHE A 162 -6.69 11.04 -15.92
C PHE A 162 -5.66 10.62 -16.97
N SER A 163 -5.96 9.55 -17.71
CA SER A 163 -5.11 8.90 -18.72
C SER A 163 -4.67 9.77 -19.91
N TRP A 164 -5.13 11.01 -20.02
CA TRP A 164 -4.79 11.94 -21.10
C TRP A 164 -3.54 12.81 -20.86
N LEU A 165 -2.95 12.75 -19.66
CA LEU A 165 -1.67 13.42 -19.41
C LEU A 165 -0.58 12.78 -20.27
N LYS A 166 0.28 13.62 -20.82
CA LYS A 166 1.42 13.14 -21.60
C LYS A 166 2.34 12.29 -20.72
N PRO A 167 3.03 11.28 -21.28
CA PRO A 167 3.92 10.41 -20.50
C PRO A 167 4.94 11.17 -19.65
N GLU A 168 5.44 12.30 -20.12
CA GLU A 168 6.37 13.18 -19.39
C GLU A 168 5.75 13.87 -18.18
N ASP A 169 4.41 14.06 -18.17
CA ASP A 169 3.68 14.72 -17.09
C ASP A 169 3.17 13.71 -16.04
N ARG A 170 3.35 12.40 -16.28
CA ARG A 170 2.88 11.33 -15.37
C ARG A 170 3.81 11.03 -14.20
N TYR A 171 4.91 11.74 -14.09
CA TYR A 171 5.94 11.48 -13.09
C TYR A 171 5.43 11.69 -11.65
N ASP A 172 4.52 12.65 -11.46
CA ASP A 172 3.91 13.00 -10.18
C ASP A 172 2.48 12.43 -9.99
N ASP A 173 1.99 11.64 -10.95
CA ASP A 173 0.68 11.02 -10.87
C ASP A 173 0.63 10.00 -9.74
N SER A 174 -0.51 9.92 -9.07
CA SER A 174 -0.81 8.83 -8.14
C SER A 174 -2.14 8.16 -8.49
N TRP A 175 -2.21 6.88 -8.22
CA TRP A 175 -3.40 6.04 -8.40
C TRP A 175 -3.77 5.36 -7.10
N MET A 176 -3.91 6.15 -6.03
CA MET A 176 -4.21 5.64 -4.72
C MET A 176 -5.56 6.12 -4.19
N ALA A 177 -6.20 5.28 -3.40
CA ALA A 177 -7.19 5.71 -2.42
C ALA A 177 -6.61 5.52 -1.01
N VAL A 178 -6.96 6.43 -0.12
CA VAL A 178 -6.51 6.44 1.28
C VAL A 178 -7.72 6.44 2.19
N LEU A 179 -7.74 5.52 3.14
CA LEU A 179 -8.73 5.47 4.21
C LEU A 179 -8.01 5.69 5.54
N TRP A 180 -8.52 6.61 6.36
CA TRP A 180 -8.13 6.76 7.76
C TRP A 180 -9.24 6.19 8.66
N LYS A 181 -8.88 5.14 9.41
CA LYS A 181 -9.76 4.41 10.33
C LYS A 181 -9.79 5.05 11.71
#